data_458d455e4048f2b4c17a960ae7169289
#
_entry.id   458d455e4048f2b4c17a960ae7169289
#
_cell.length_a   1.000
_cell.length_b   1.000
_cell.length_c   1.000
_cell.angle_alpha   90.00
_cell.angle_beta   90.00
_cell.angle_gamma   90.00
#
_symmetry.space_group_name_H-M   'P 1'
#
loop_
_entity.id
_entity.type
_entity.pdbx_description
1 polymer ?
#
loop_
_entity_poly.entity_id
_entity_poly.type
_entity_poly.pdbx_seq_one_letter_code
_entity_poly.pdbx_strand_id
1 'polypeptide(L)'
;MAILLEDGNNRGILMGFTTFQIKSNKSVIFLIGLVLFLLITSGCYNSKTGEVNVGGALSFELPVFPQSGGHAVLVFTEMHYSESYRSQEIPRLLPPEGAVPITGSEVKYTDIDDYKDTSIPEDVLSSYDDGHANKIYDVNCQVCHGVNLDGMGPIVYLESARGDGSKALNKGSMPVNLDSDRVRELTDGEIFAYITWGGRAGLAAADRGKESPAIMPQYTKLLTVEERWELVQYIRERIGSNITGDGTSIKSK
;
A
#
# COMPACT_ATOMS: atom_id res chain seq x y z
N MET A 1 -35.45 33.41 -32.38
CA MET A 1 -34.26 33.24 -33.26
C MET A 1 -34.52 31.97 -34.05
N ALA A 2 -34.87 32.10 -35.32
CA ALA A 2 -35.15 30.98 -36.20
C ALA A 2 -33.88 30.60 -36.96
N ILE A 3 -33.47 29.36 -36.87
CA ILE A 3 -32.32 28.82 -37.62
C ILE A 3 -32.94 28.10 -38.84
N LEU A 4 -32.64 28.60 -40.04
CA LEU A 4 -32.92 27.93 -41.31
C LEU A 4 -31.80 26.96 -41.59
N LEU A 5 -32.12 25.66 -41.69
CA LEU A 5 -31.25 24.65 -42.29
C LEU A 5 -31.73 24.41 -43.71
N GLU A 6 -30.90 24.75 -44.68
CA GLU A 6 -31.14 24.40 -46.08
C GLU A 6 -30.60 22.97 -46.32
N ASP A 7 -31.51 22.09 -46.67
CA ASP A 7 -31.14 20.79 -47.25
C ASP A 7 -31.18 20.93 -48.77
N GLY A 8 -30.19 20.35 -49.46
CA GLY A 8 -29.87 20.54 -50.87
C GLY A 8 -30.97 20.18 -51.89
N ASN A 9 -32.21 20.10 -51.51
CA ASN A 9 -33.35 19.77 -52.36
C ASN A 9 -34.51 20.76 -52.26
N ASN A 10 -34.22 21.99 -51.88
CA ASN A 10 -35.14 23.16 -52.06
C ASN A 10 -36.57 23.03 -51.50
N ARG A 11 -36.75 22.32 -50.37
CA ARG A 11 -38.00 22.34 -49.62
C ARG A 11 -37.71 22.72 -48.18
N GLY A 12 -37.97 23.98 -47.82
CA GLY A 12 -37.87 24.46 -46.46
C GLY A 12 -38.89 23.80 -45.55
N ILE A 13 -38.43 23.04 -44.57
CA ILE A 13 -39.30 22.52 -43.51
C ILE A 13 -39.28 23.51 -42.35
N LEU A 14 -40.39 24.18 -42.14
CA LEU A 14 -40.66 25.01 -40.96
C LEU A 14 -40.97 24.08 -39.79
N MET A 15 -39.97 23.83 -38.90
CA MET A 15 -40.25 23.25 -37.60
C MET A 15 -40.83 24.33 -36.68
N GLY A 16 -42.13 24.29 -36.49
CA GLY A 16 -42.82 25.13 -35.51
C GLY A 16 -42.52 24.65 -34.08
N PHE A 17 -41.70 25.41 -33.34
CA PHE A 17 -41.65 25.25 -31.89
C PHE A 17 -42.97 25.76 -31.29
N THR A 18 -43.82 24.83 -30.88
CA THR A 18 -44.96 25.16 -30.03
C THR A 18 -44.44 25.60 -28.68
N THR A 19 -44.46 26.90 -28.41
CA THR A 19 -44.24 27.42 -27.07
C THR A 19 -45.38 26.93 -26.19
N PHE A 20 -45.09 25.96 -25.34
CA PHE A 20 -46.04 25.48 -24.34
C PHE A 20 -46.20 26.58 -23.30
N GLN A 21 -47.29 27.36 -23.45
CA GLN A 21 -47.69 28.38 -22.48
C GLN A 21 -48.24 27.67 -21.24
N ILE A 22 -47.38 27.46 -20.26
CA ILE A 22 -47.81 27.00 -18.94
C ILE A 22 -48.59 28.17 -18.31
N LYS A 23 -49.90 28.07 -18.25
CA LYS A 23 -50.72 29.00 -17.45
C LYS A 23 -50.23 28.86 -16.02
N SER A 24 -49.50 29.88 -15.54
CA SER A 24 -48.84 29.91 -14.25
C SER A 24 -49.88 29.80 -13.14
N ASN A 25 -50.10 28.57 -12.70
CA ASN A 25 -50.85 28.31 -11.47
C ASN A 25 -49.84 28.34 -10.31
N LYS A 26 -49.92 29.36 -9.45
CA LYS A 26 -48.98 29.56 -8.33
C LYS A 26 -48.79 28.30 -7.49
N SER A 27 -49.83 27.49 -7.36
CA SER A 27 -49.77 26.17 -6.69
C SER A 27 -48.88 25.16 -7.43
N VAL A 28 -48.87 25.12 -8.75
CA VAL A 28 -48.06 24.21 -9.55
C VAL A 28 -46.57 24.59 -9.44
N ILE A 29 -46.28 25.91 -9.50
CA ILE A 29 -44.90 26.40 -9.32
C ILE A 29 -44.38 26.08 -7.91
N PHE A 30 -45.22 26.24 -6.89
CA PHE A 30 -44.88 25.89 -5.51
C PHE A 30 -44.64 24.39 -5.35
N LEU A 31 -45.44 23.56 -5.98
CA LEU A 31 -45.32 22.10 -5.94
C LEU A 31 -44.03 21.62 -6.64
N ILE A 32 -43.70 22.19 -7.80
CA ILE A 32 -42.46 21.95 -8.52
C ILE A 32 -41.25 22.39 -7.67
N GLY A 33 -41.32 23.55 -7.04
CA GLY A 33 -40.28 24.04 -6.14
C GLY A 33 -40.07 23.13 -4.92
N LEU A 34 -41.17 22.63 -4.34
CA LEU A 34 -41.13 21.70 -3.22
C LEU A 34 -40.48 20.34 -3.60
N VAL A 35 -40.87 19.81 -4.77
CA VAL A 35 -40.29 18.56 -5.29
C VAL A 35 -38.79 18.75 -5.60
N LEU A 36 -38.42 19.87 -6.21
CA LEU A 36 -37.01 20.19 -6.49
C LEU A 36 -36.20 20.32 -5.19
N PHE A 37 -36.80 20.98 -4.19
CA PHE A 37 -36.18 21.10 -2.85
C PHE A 37 -35.98 19.73 -2.17
N LEU A 38 -37.00 18.85 -2.25
CA LEU A 38 -36.89 17.47 -1.69
C LEU A 38 -35.87 16.64 -2.44
N LEU A 39 -35.69 16.80 -3.74
CA LEU A 39 -34.66 16.13 -4.53
C LEU A 39 -33.24 16.61 -4.17
N ILE A 40 -33.08 17.91 -3.88
CA ILE A 40 -31.81 18.48 -3.46
C ILE A 40 -31.43 18.03 -2.04
N THR A 41 -32.41 17.81 -1.17
CA THR A 41 -32.16 17.33 0.22
C THR A 41 -31.98 15.85 0.32
N SER A 42 -32.24 15.05 -0.72
CA SER A 42 -32.02 13.60 -0.75
C SER A 42 -30.57 13.20 -1.09
N GLY A 43 -29.60 14.02 -0.71
CA GLY A 43 -28.17 13.67 -0.83
C GLY A 43 -27.81 12.52 0.12
N CYS A 44 -27.18 11.47 -0.41
CA CYS A 44 -26.63 10.41 0.42
C CYS A 44 -25.32 10.90 1.07
N TYR A 45 -25.35 11.12 2.39
CA TYR A 45 -24.17 11.42 3.19
C TYR A 45 -23.62 10.13 3.80
N ASN A 46 -22.36 9.81 3.52
CA ASN A 46 -21.66 8.71 4.16
C ASN A 46 -20.94 9.21 5.42
N SER A 47 -21.47 8.86 6.58
CA SER A 47 -20.90 9.30 7.87
C SER A 47 -19.52 8.73 8.18
N LYS A 48 -19.04 7.72 7.43
CA LYS A 48 -17.71 7.14 7.61
C LYS A 48 -16.65 7.79 6.74
N THR A 49 -17.00 8.22 5.52
CA THR A 49 -16.05 8.81 4.57
C THR A 49 -16.23 10.32 4.40
N GLY A 50 -17.36 10.88 4.87
CA GLY A 50 -17.67 12.29 4.64
C GLY A 50 -18.19 12.59 3.24
N GLU A 51 -18.29 11.59 2.38
CA GLU A 51 -18.71 11.76 1.00
C GLU A 51 -20.19 12.07 0.90
N VAL A 52 -20.51 13.17 0.20
CA VAL A 52 -21.86 13.58 -0.12
C VAL A 52 -22.08 13.44 -1.61
N ASN A 53 -23.01 12.57 -1.99
CA ASN A 53 -23.41 12.39 -3.38
C ASN A 53 -24.82 12.94 -3.59
N VAL A 54 -24.94 13.96 -4.42
CA VAL A 54 -26.24 14.58 -4.77
C VAL A 54 -26.57 14.20 -6.20
N GLY A 55 -27.57 13.32 -6.36
CA GLY A 55 -28.11 12.93 -7.66
C GLY A 55 -27.12 12.30 -8.64
N GLY A 56 -25.96 11.83 -8.18
CA GLY A 56 -24.91 11.25 -9.03
C GLY A 56 -24.11 12.25 -9.87
N ALA A 57 -24.45 13.53 -9.84
CA ALA A 57 -23.80 14.57 -10.64
C ALA A 57 -22.82 15.44 -9.84
N LEU A 58 -23.02 15.53 -8.53
CA LEU A 58 -22.17 16.31 -7.64
C LEU A 58 -21.70 15.42 -6.49
N SER A 59 -20.38 15.27 -6.35
CA SER A 59 -19.77 14.65 -5.18
C SER A 59 -18.77 15.61 -4.55
N PHE A 60 -18.82 15.75 -3.23
CA PHE A 60 -17.88 16.52 -2.44
C PHE A 60 -17.72 15.88 -1.07
N GLU A 61 -16.62 16.19 -0.39
CA GLU A 61 -16.32 15.66 0.92
C GLU A 61 -16.57 16.71 2.00
N LEU A 62 -17.32 16.32 3.03
CA LEU A 62 -17.48 17.09 4.25
C LEU A 62 -16.59 16.51 5.35
N PRO A 63 -16.13 17.33 6.31
CA PRO A 63 -15.40 16.85 7.47
C PRO A 63 -16.18 15.74 8.19
N VAL A 64 -15.54 14.58 8.39
CA VAL A 64 -16.13 13.49 9.17
C VAL A 64 -15.73 13.68 10.63
N PHE A 65 -16.74 13.75 11.48
CA PHE A 65 -16.54 13.70 12.92
C PHE A 65 -16.91 12.29 13.39
N PRO A 66 -15.93 11.44 13.74
CA PRO A 66 -16.24 10.12 14.28
C PRO A 66 -17.06 10.26 15.56
N GLN A 67 -18.21 9.62 15.58
CA GLN A 67 -19.17 9.71 16.69
C GLN A 67 -18.97 8.62 17.74
N SER A 68 -18.09 7.65 17.48
CA SER A 68 -17.80 6.54 18.39
C SER A 68 -16.41 5.98 18.17
N GLY A 69 -15.84 5.37 19.21
CA GLY A 69 -14.51 4.79 19.21
C GLY A 69 -13.41 5.74 19.69
N GLY A 70 -12.16 5.30 19.65
CA GLY A 70 -11.00 6.04 20.14
C GLY A 70 -10.68 7.35 19.41
N HIS A 71 -11.37 7.63 18.32
CA HIS A 71 -11.20 8.85 17.51
C HIS A 71 -12.46 9.74 17.50
N ALA A 72 -13.44 9.48 18.39
CA ALA A 72 -14.61 10.34 18.51
C ALA A 72 -14.18 11.75 18.91
N VAL A 73 -14.61 12.75 18.13
CA VAL A 73 -14.42 14.14 18.53
C VAL A 73 -15.45 14.48 19.60
N LEU A 74 -15.01 14.55 20.82
CA LEU A 74 -15.81 15.00 21.96
C LEU A 74 -15.62 16.50 22.12
N VAL A 75 -16.72 17.26 22.10
CA VAL A 75 -16.69 18.72 22.32
C VAL A 75 -16.30 19.01 23.79
N PHE A 76 -16.65 18.12 24.69
CA PHE A 76 -16.23 18.12 26.08
C PHE A 76 -15.57 16.79 26.39
N THR A 77 -14.25 16.78 26.48
CA THR A 77 -13.50 15.64 27.01
C THR A 77 -13.62 15.70 28.54
N GLU A 78 -14.48 14.89 29.12
CA GLU A 78 -14.44 14.65 30.55
C GLU A 78 -13.10 14.02 30.93
N MET A 79 -12.75 14.01 32.22
CA MET A 79 -11.47 13.49 32.76
C MET A 79 -11.21 12.00 32.45
N HIS A 80 -12.07 11.35 31.69
CA HIS A 80 -11.87 9.99 31.20
C HIS A 80 -10.82 9.88 30.09
N TYR A 81 -10.51 10.98 29.41
CA TYR A 81 -9.50 11.03 28.37
C TYR A 81 -8.33 11.86 28.86
N SER A 82 -7.23 11.17 29.15
CA SER A 82 -5.94 11.84 29.42
C SER A 82 -5.37 12.40 28.12
N GLU A 83 -4.72 13.54 28.19
CA GLU A 83 -3.92 14.10 27.08
C GLU A 83 -2.64 13.27 26.82
N SER A 84 -2.37 12.26 27.65
CA SER A 84 -1.25 11.34 27.45
C SER A 84 -1.60 10.25 26.45
N TYR A 85 -0.69 10.02 25.52
CA TYR A 85 -0.81 8.93 24.54
C TYR A 85 -0.38 7.62 25.18
N ARG A 86 -1.15 6.56 24.93
CA ARG A 86 -0.78 5.20 25.30
C ARG A 86 0.14 4.61 24.24
N SER A 87 0.81 3.52 24.58
CA SER A 87 1.57 2.74 23.60
C SER A 87 0.69 2.40 22.41
N GLN A 88 1.17 2.70 21.21
CA GLN A 88 0.50 2.49 19.91
C GLN A 88 -0.66 3.45 19.57
N GLU A 89 -0.93 4.46 20.37
CA GLU A 89 -1.84 5.55 19.99
C GLU A 89 -1.17 6.55 19.03
N ILE A 90 -1.97 7.16 18.16
CA ILE A 90 -1.55 8.21 17.24
C ILE A 90 -1.86 9.58 17.88
N PRO A 91 -0.99 10.60 17.70
CA PRO A 91 0.21 10.62 16.88
C PRO A 91 1.41 9.99 17.59
N ARG A 92 2.18 9.19 16.85
CA ARG A 92 3.46 8.71 17.34
C ARG A 92 4.45 9.88 17.33
N LEU A 93 4.92 10.27 18.48
CA LEU A 93 6.02 11.22 18.56
C LEU A 93 7.28 10.52 18.05
N LEU A 94 7.85 11.05 17.00
CA LEU A 94 9.16 10.60 16.54
C LEU A 94 10.21 11.12 17.52
N PRO A 95 11.31 10.37 17.72
CA PRO A 95 12.43 10.89 18.49
C PRO A 95 12.96 12.18 17.84
N PRO A 96 13.56 13.09 18.62
CA PRO A 96 14.21 14.27 18.07
C PRO A 96 15.19 13.92 16.96
N GLU A 97 15.32 14.79 15.97
CA GLU A 97 16.30 14.63 14.92
C GLU A 97 17.71 14.48 15.51
N GLY A 98 18.45 13.48 15.06
CA GLY A 98 19.78 13.15 15.58
C GLY A 98 19.78 12.33 16.88
N ALA A 99 18.63 11.90 17.39
CA ALA A 99 18.58 10.99 18.53
C ALA A 99 19.13 9.62 18.14
N VAL A 100 20.17 9.17 18.84
CA VAL A 100 20.74 7.84 18.67
C VAL A 100 20.29 6.98 19.86
N PRO A 101 19.63 5.81 19.61
CA PRO A 101 19.24 4.91 20.69
C PRO A 101 20.48 4.31 21.36
N ILE A 102 20.36 3.95 22.66
CA ILE A 102 21.44 3.29 23.42
C ILE A 102 21.90 1.98 22.75
N THR A 103 20.98 1.31 22.07
CA THR A 103 21.26 0.07 21.31
C THR A 103 22.02 0.30 20.01
N GLY A 104 22.37 1.55 19.71
CA GLY A 104 22.95 1.93 18.43
C GLY A 104 21.89 2.17 17.36
N SER A 105 22.37 2.54 16.17
CA SER A 105 21.53 2.69 14.99
C SER A 105 22.07 1.86 13.85
N GLU A 106 21.18 1.29 13.07
CA GLU A 106 21.55 0.59 11.84
C GLU A 106 22.13 1.58 10.83
N VAL A 107 23.28 1.23 10.25
CA VAL A 107 23.80 1.92 9.07
C VAL A 107 23.00 1.44 7.86
N LYS A 108 22.26 2.34 7.25
CA LYS A 108 21.43 2.04 6.07
C LYS A 108 22.08 2.63 4.83
N TYR A 109 22.51 1.77 3.94
CA TYR A 109 22.97 2.18 2.63
C TYR A 109 21.79 2.23 1.65
N THR A 110 21.89 3.04 0.64
CA THR A 110 20.92 3.13 -0.46
C THR A 110 21.48 2.58 -1.77
N ASP A 111 22.81 2.48 -1.88
CA ASP A 111 23.47 1.83 -2.99
C ASP A 111 23.68 0.34 -2.73
N ILE A 112 23.45 -0.49 -3.74
CA ILE A 112 23.66 -1.93 -3.65
C ILE A 112 25.14 -2.29 -3.51
N ASP A 113 26.02 -1.49 -4.09
CA ASP A 113 27.46 -1.76 -4.04
C ASP A 113 28.02 -1.65 -2.60
N ASP A 114 27.45 -0.77 -1.78
CA ASP A 114 27.80 -0.66 -0.36
C ASP A 114 27.42 -1.90 0.45
N TYR A 115 26.42 -2.67 -0.01
CA TYR A 115 26.02 -3.91 0.65
C TYR A 115 26.82 -5.13 0.20
N LYS A 116 27.43 -5.12 -0.98
CA LYS A 116 28.12 -6.30 -1.55
C LYS A 116 29.22 -6.85 -0.67
N ASP A 117 29.93 -5.95 0.02
CA ASP A 117 31.04 -6.30 0.89
C ASP A 117 30.60 -6.67 2.31
N THR A 118 29.29 -6.58 2.60
CA THR A 118 28.75 -6.96 3.90
C THR A 118 28.46 -8.47 3.96
N SER A 119 28.72 -9.06 5.10
CA SER A 119 28.46 -10.47 5.36
C SER A 119 27.63 -10.62 6.64
N ILE A 120 27.10 -11.82 6.84
CA ILE A 120 26.35 -12.13 8.06
C ILE A 120 27.26 -11.90 9.26
N PRO A 121 26.88 -11.10 10.26
CA PRO A 121 27.69 -10.87 11.46
C PRO A 121 27.93 -12.15 12.25
N GLU A 122 29.11 -12.29 12.84
CA GLU A 122 29.51 -13.49 13.58
C GLU A 122 28.66 -13.78 14.82
N ASP A 123 28.18 -12.72 15.46
CA ASP A 123 27.24 -12.80 16.58
C ASP A 123 25.89 -13.38 16.16
N VAL A 124 25.38 -13.04 14.99
CA VAL A 124 24.17 -13.64 14.42
C VAL A 124 24.40 -15.11 14.08
N LEU A 125 25.52 -15.43 13.41
CA LEU A 125 25.87 -16.83 13.10
C LEU A 125 25.98 -17.70 14.34
N SER A 126 26.56 -17.17 15.41
CA SER A 126 26.77 -17.90 16.67
C SER A 126 25.46 -18.10 17.46
N SER A 127 24.50 -17.22 17.31
CA SER A 127 23.20 -17.26 17.99
C SER A 127 22.05 -17.75 17.11
N TYR A 128 22.34 -18.14 15.86
CA TYR A 128 21.34 -18.53 14.88
C TYR A 128 20.44 -19.68 15.35
N ASP A 129 19.14 -19.47 15.29
CA ASP A 129 18.11 -20.48 15.57
C ASP A 129 17.24 -20.69 14.33
N ASP A 130 17.42 -21.83 13.66
CA ASP A 130 16.61 -22.19 12.48
C ASP A 130 15.11 -22.18 12.78
N GLY A 131 14.70 -22.60 13.98
CA GLY A 131 13.28 -22.58 14.37
C GLY A 131 12.70 -21.17 14.49
N HIS A 132 13.51 -20.21 14.97
CA HIS A 132 13.13 -18.80 15.03
C HIS A 132 13.09 -18.18 13.63
N ALA A 133 14.14 -18.38 12.85
CA ALA A 133 14.23 -17.87 11.47
C ALA A 133 13.10 -18.43 10.58
N ASN A 134 12.77 -19.72 10.74
CA ASN A 134 11.64 -20.33 10.05
C ASN A 134 10.31 -19.64 10.39
N LYS A 135 10.05 -19.33 11.65
CA LYS A 135 8.83 -18.61 12.06
C LYS A 135 8.76 -17.22 11.45
N ILE A 136 9.89 -16.49 11.41
CA ILE A 136 9.96 -15.17 10.77
C ILE A 136 9.64 -15.31 9.28
N TYR A 137 10.22 -16.31 8.61
CA TYR A 137 9.96 -16.59 7.20
C TYR A 137 8.50 -16.94 6.95
N ASP A 138 7.92 -17.84 7.73
CA ASP A 138 6.53 -18.29 7.57
C ASP A 138 5.53 -17.14 7.69
N VAL A 139 5.75 -16.23 8.64
CA VAL A 139 4.84 -15.10 8.88
C VAL A 139 4.99 -14.00 7.83
N ASN A 140 6.22 -13.72 7.39
CA ASN A 140 6.50 -12.51 6.61
C ASN A 140 6.78 -12.78 5.13
N CYS A 141 7.35 -13.91 4.78
CA CYS A 141 7.93 -14.16 3.46
C CYS A 141 7.17 -15.24 2.67
N GLN A 142 6.75 -16.31 3.35
CA GLN A 142 6.15 -17.49 2.75
C GLN A 142 4.89 -17.19 1.95
N VAL A 143 4.10 -16.20 2.37
CA VAL A 143 2.87 -15.80 1.68
C VAL A 143 3.12 -15.42 0.21
N CYS A 144 4.31 -14.91 -0.08
CA CYS A 144 4.73 -14.55 -1.43
C CYS A 144 5.72 -15.58 -2.01
N HIS A 145 6.77 -15.94 -1.25
CA HIS A 145 7.88 -16.75 -1.77
C HIS A 145 7.67 -18.26 -1.69
N GLY A 146 6.58 -18.71 -1.04
CA GLY A 146 6.24 -20.14 -0.92
C GLY A 146 7.06 -20.88 0.13
N VAL A 147 6.57 -22.05 0.53
CA VAL A 147 7.25 -22.96 1.47
C VAL A 147 8.57 -23.47 0.90
N ASN A 148 8.62 -23.67 -0.41
CA ASN A 148 9.78 -24.22 -1.12
C ASN A 148 10.71 -23.12 -1.66
N LEU A 149 10.54 -21.87 -1.28
CA LEU A 149 11.30 -20.72 -1.79
C LEU A 149 11.17 -20.50 -3.31
N ASP A 150 10.21 -21.15 -3.96
CA ASP A 150 10.01 -21.20 -5.41
C ASP A 150 9.27 -19.98 -6.00
N GLY A 151 8.87 -19.04 -5.13
CA GLY A 151 8.07 -17.88 -5.55
C GLY A 151 6.58 -18.19 -5.76
N MET A 152 6.14 -19.39 -5.40
CA MET A 152 4.76 -19.85 -5.57
C MET A 152 3.98 -19.82 -4.25
N GLY A 153 4.06 -18.73 -3.53
CA GLY A 153 3.30 -18.54 -2.29
C GLY A 153 1.79 -18.42 -2.53
N PRO A 154 0.98 -18.58 -1.47
CA PRO A 154 -0.49 -18.53 -1.55
C PRO A 154 -1.05 -17.31 -2.28
N ILE A 155 -0.39 -16.16 -2.17
CA ILE A 155 -0.85 -14.91 -2.80
C ILE A 155 -0.90 -14.99 -4.33
N VAL A 156 -0.08 -15.87 -4.94
CA VAL A 156 -0.05 -16.05 -6.40
C VAL A 156 -1.34 -16.68 -6.91
N TYR A 157 -2.00 -17.48 -6.06
CA TYR A 157 -3.23 -18.21 -6.38
C TYR A 157 -4.50 -17.47 -5.96
N LEU A 158 -4.37 -16.38 -5.19
CA LEU A 158 -5.54 -15.58 -4.81
C LEU A 158 -6.14 -14.91 -6.05
N GLU A 159 -7.41 -15.17 -6.28
CA GLU A 159 -8.18 -14.40 -7.24
C GLU A 159 -8.37 -12.98 -6.71
N SER A 160 -8.39 -12.02 -7.62
CA SER A 160 -8.68 -10.65 -7.25
C SER A 160 -10.02 -10.58 -6.51
N ALA A 161 -10.06 -9.89 -5.39
CA ALA A 161 -11.29 -9.63 -4.62
C ALA A 161 -12.37 -8.90 -5.44
N ARG A 162 -12.06 -8.48 -6.67
CA ARG A 162 -12.99 -7.83 -7.61
C ARG A 162 -13.84 -8.82 -8.42
N GLY A 163 -13.57 -10.11 -8.34
CA GLY A 163 -14.32 -11.13 -9.09
C GLY A 163 -14.16 -11.04 -10.62
N ASP A 164 -13.15 -10.32 -11.11
CA ASP A 164 -12.86 -10.14 -12.53
C ASP A 164 -11.97 -11.25 -13.12
N GLY A 165 -11.67 -12.29 -12.33
CA GLY A 165 -10.80 -13.40 -12.74
C GLY A 165 -9.32 -13.03 -12.84
N SER A 166 -8.93 -11.79 -12.52
CA SER A 166 -7.53 -11.40 -12.48
C SER A 166 -6.87 -11.93 -11.21
N LYS A 167 -5.69 -12.52 -11.33
CA LYS A 167 -4.88 -12.92 -10.16
C LYS A 167 -4.41 -11.68 -9.44
N ALA A 168 -4.39 -11.70 -8.11
CA ALA A 168 -4.04 -10.54 -7.26
C ALA A 168 -2.68 -9.90 -7.63
N LEU A 169 -1.72 -10.69 -8.10
CA LEU A 169 -0.40 -10.25 -8.55
C LEU A 169 -0.27 -10.05 -10.06
N ASN A 170 -1.35 -10.16 -10.83
CA ASN A 170 -1.30 -10.14 -12.29
C ASN A 170 -0.96 -8.76 -12.90
N LYS A 171 -0.58 -7.78 -12.09
CA LYS A 171 -0.12 -6.46 -12.55
C LYS A 171 1.39 -6.30 -12.57
N GLY A 172 2.13 -7.37 -12.84
CA GLY A 172 3.47 -7.17 -13.39
C GLY A 172 4.66 -7.80 -12.70
N SER A 173 4.63 -8.33 -11.48
CA SER A 173 5.79 -9.08 -11.00
C SER A 173 5.39 -10.22 -10.06
N MET A 174 5.68 -11.42 -10.51
CA MET A 174 5.66 -12.61 -9.66
C MET A 174 6.74 -12.48 -8.58
N PRO A 175 6.50 -13.00 -7.37
CA PRO A 175 7.56 -13.14 -6.38
C PRO A 175 8.74 -13.90 -6.97
N VAL A 176 9.93 -13.46 -6.62
CA VAL A 176 11.15 -14.08 -7.14
C VAL A 176 11.26 -15.51 -6.56
N ASN A 177 11.65 -16.46 -7.41
CA ASN A 177 12.09 -17.76 -6.96
C ASN A 177 13.43 -17.58 -6.24
N LEU A 178 13.46 -17.79 -4.92
CA LEU A 178 14.66 -17.63 -4.09
C LEU A 178 15.66 -18.76 -4.34
N ASP A 179 15.21 -19.94 -4.81
CA ASP A 179 16.07 -21.07 -5.18
C ASP A 179 16.54 -21.00 -6.65
N SER A 180 16.62 -19.81 -7.22
CA SER A 180 17.12 -19.62 -8.59
C SER A 180 18.61 -19.32 -8.62
N ASP A 181 19.30 -19.66 -9.71
CA ASP A 181 20.71 -19.38 -9.92
C ASP A 181 21.04 -17.90 -9.70
N ARG A 182 20.13 -17.03 -10.14
CA ARG A 182 20.26 -15.59 -9.94
C ARG A 182 20.35 -15.18 -8.48
N VAL A 183 19.59 -15.82 -7.58
CA VAL A 183 19.63 -15.52 -6.14
C VAL A 183 20.84 -16.19 -5.49
N ARG A 184 21.24 -17.33 -5.98
CA ARG A 184 22.46 -18.02 -5.51
C ARG A 184 23.73 -17.22 -5.78
N GLU A 185 23.77 -16.45 -6.88
CA GLU A 185 24.87 -15.58 -7.28
C GLU A 185 24.94 -14.25 -6.49
N LEU A 186 23.88 -13.86 -5.79
CA LEU A 186 23.90 -12.66 -4.96
C LEU A 186 24.80 -12.86 -3.74
N THR A 187 25.42 -11.79 -3.26
CA THR A 187 26.11 -11.80 -1.95
C THR A 187 25.08 -11.78 -0.81
N ASP A 188 25.52 -12.13 0.41
CA ASP A 188 24.66 -12.10 1.59
C ASP A 188 24.16 -10.68 1.87
N GLY A 189 25.03 -9.68 1.68
CA GLY A 189 24.67 -8.28 1.79
C GLY A 189 23.64 -7.83 0.76
N GLU A 190 23.70 -8.32 -0.47
CA GLU A 190 22.68 -8.00 -1.47
C GLU A 190 21.30 -8.60 -1.11
N ILE A 191 21.26 -9.80 -0.58
CA ILE A 191 20.02 -10.42 -0.09
C ILE A 191 19.47 -9.60 1.09
N PHE A 192 20.36 -9.25 2.04
CA PHE A 192 20.01 -8.39 3.17
C PHE A 192 19.45 -7.04 2.71
N ALA A 193 20.07 -6.40 1.72
CA ALA A 193 19.59 -5.15 1.14
C ALA A 193 18.18 -5.28 0.55
N TYR A 194 17.91 -6.37 -0.17
CA TYR A 194 16.59 -6.58 -0.75
C TYR A 194 15.51 -6.86 0.30
N ILE A 195 15.83 -7.58 1.37
CA ILE A 195 14.92 -7.72 2.51
C ILE A 195 14.69 -6.36 3.15
N THR A 196 15.75 -5.61 3.41
CA THR A 196 15.71 -4.30 4.08
C THR A 196 14.81 -3.30 3.34
N TRP A 197 14.99 -3.18 2.03
CA TRP A 197 14.35 -2.14 1.21
C TRP A 197 13.12 -2.59 0.44
N GLY A 198 12.71 -3.86 0.53
CA GLY A 198 11.56 -4.37 -0.22
C GLY A 198 11.90 -4.68 -1.67
N GLY A 199 12.93 -5.48 -1.87
CA GLY A 199 13.41 -5.92 -3.17
C GLY A 199 14.13 -4.85 -3.98
N ARG A 200 14.48 -5.18 -5.22
CA ARG A 200 15.25 -4.29 -6.12
C ARG A 200 14.55 -2.97 -6.40
N ALA A 201 13.23 -2.99 -6.56
CA ALA A 201 12.46 -1.78 -6.83
C ALA A 201 12.42 -0.86 -5.60
N GLY A 202 12.35 -1.43 -4.40
CA GLY A 202 12.41 -0.70 -3.14
C GLY A 202 13.75 -0.03 -2.92
N LEU A 203 14.86 -0.78 -3.11
CA LEU A 203 16.21 -0.24 -3.02
C LEU A 203 16.43 0.89 -4.04
N ALA A 204 16.07 0.68 -5.30
CA ALA A 204 16.19 1.71 -6.33
C ALA A 204 15.29 2.95 -6.09
N ALA A 205 14.23 2.83 -5.33
CA ALA A 205 13.42 3.97 -4.89
C ALA A 205 14.10 4.71 -3.74
N ALA A 206 14.69 3.97 -2.79
CA ALA A 206 15.44 4.53 -1.66
C ALA A 206 16.65 5.36 -2.13
N ASP A 207 17.42 4.85 -3.09
CA ASP A 207 18.53 5.56 -3.72
C ASP A 207 18.08 6.92 -4.32
N ARG A 208 16.89 6.97 -4.87
CA ARG A 208 16.32 8.21 -5.44
C ARG A 208 15.54 9.06 -4.45
N GLY A 209 15.52 8.70 -3.17
CA GLY A 209 14.72 9.37 -2.14
C GLY A 209 13.22 9.36 -2.43
N LYS A 210 12.70 8.32 -3.10
CA LYS A 210 11.29 8.17 -3.49
C LYS A 210 10.61 7.05 -2.70
N GLU A 211 9.30 7.13 -2.64
CA GLU A 211 8.48 6.07 -2.08
C GLU A 211 8.58 4.79 -2.94
N SER A 212 8.64 3.64 -2.28
CA SER A 212 8.82 2.36 -2.96
C SER A 212 7.54 1.94 -3.70
N PRO A 213 7.62 1.68 -5.00
CA PRO A 213 6.50 1.09 -5.76
C PRO A 213 6.45 -0.44 -5.62
N ALA A 214 7.35 -1.04 -4.84
CA ALA A 214 7.47 -2.49 -4.71
C ALA A 214 6.29 -3.09 -3.96
N ILE A 215 5.85 -4.26 -4.41
CA ILE A 215 4.85 -5.08 -3.69
C ILE A 215 5.47 -5.68 -2.44
N MET A 216 6.76 -6.05 -2.51
CA MET A 216 7.50 -6.51 -1.34
C MET A 216 7.65 -5.36 -0.34
N PRO A 217 7.21 -5.52 0.91
CA PRO A 217 7.34 -4.47 1.90
C PRO A 217 8.80 -4.25 2.32
N GLN A 218 9.08 -3.06 2.83
CA GLN A 218 10.37 -2.75 3.45
C GLN A 218 10.38 -3.30 4.88
N TYR A 219 11.29 -4.23 5.16
CA TYR A 219 11.36 -4.86 6.48
C TYR A 219 12.18 -4.08 7.51
N THR A 220 12.77 -2.95 7.16
CA THR A 220 13.48 -2.07 8.12
C THR A 220 12.64 -1.63 9.32
N LYS A 221 11.31 -1.63 9.17
CA LYS A 221 10.37 -1.18 10.21
C LYS A 221 9.68 -2.33 10.91
N LEU A 222 9.79 -3.54 10.37
CA LEU A 222 9.07 -4.72 10.83
C LEU A 222 9.97 -5.72 11.54
N LEU A 223 11.21 -5.82 11.09
CA LEU A 223 12.19 -6.77 11.59
C LEU A 223 13.44 -6.03 12.09
N THR A 224 14.07 -6.57 13.13
CA THR A 224 15.37 -6.10 13.61
C THR A 224 16.47 -6.38 12.59
N VAL A 225 17.64 -5.83 12.79
CA VAL A 225 18.81 -6.08 11.94
C VAL A 225 19.20 -7.56 12.02
N GLU A 226 19.20 -8.11 13.23
CA GLU A 226 19.52 -9.50 13.52
C GLU A 226 18.54 -10.44 12.83
N GLU A 227 17.23 -10.22 12.96
CA GLU A 227 16.20 -11.05 12.32
C GLU A 227 16.31 -11.02 10.78
N ARG A 228 16.71 -9.91 10.18
CA ARG A 228 16.95 -9.84 8.74
C ARG A 228 18.18 -10.64 8.32
N TRP A 229 19.24 -10.63 9.11
CA TRP A 229 20.43 -11.47 8.88
C TRP A 229 20.14 -12.95 9.12
N GLU A 230 19.35 -13.31 10.14
CA GLU A 230 18.85 -14.67 10.33
C GLU A 230 18.07 -15.16 9.11
N LEU A 231 17.27 -14.31 8.48
CA LEU A 231 16.56 -14.65 7.24
C LEU A 231 17.53 -14.89 6.08
N VAL A 232 18.61 -14.13 5.97
CA VAL A 232 19.65 -14.38 4.96
C VAL A 232 20.27 -15.75 5.18
N GLN A 233 20.65 -16.10 6.42
CA GLN A 233 21.20 -17.40 6.77
C GLN A 233 20.18 -18.52 6.47
N TYR A 234 18.93 -18.34 6.84
CA TYR A 234 17.83 -19.27 6.58
C TYR A 234 17.68 -19.59 5.08
N ILE A 235 17.71 -18.56 4.25
CA ILE A 235 17.62 -18.71 2.78
C ILE A 235 18.85 -19.49 2.29
N ARG A 236 20.05 -19.11 2.71
CA ARG A 236 21.31 -19.74 2.29
C ARG A 236 21.37 -21.24 2.61
N GLU A 237 20.95 -21.62 3.79
CA GLU A 237 20.93 -23.03 4.19
C GLU A 237 20.01 -23.86 3.28
N ARG A 238 18.91 -23.28 2.86
CA ARG A 238 17.94 -23.98 2.00
C ARG A 238 18.31 -24.02 0.53
N ILE A 239 18.94 -22.97 0.03
CA ILE A 239 19.39 -22.94 -1.38
C ILE A 239 20.80 -23.50 -1.58
N GLY A 240 21.53 -23.83 -0.51
CA GLY A 240 22.81 -24.54 -0.57
C GLY A 240 23.99 -23.74 -1.12
N SER A 241 23.94 -22.40 -1.08
CA SER A 241 25.04 -21.56 -1.56
C SER A 241 25.31 -20.42 -0.59
N ASN A 242 26.47 -20.47 0.08
CA ASN A 242 27.03 -19.34 0.80
C ASN A 242 28.10 -18.71 -0.08
N ILE A 243 27.82 -17.53 -0.63
CA ILE A 243 28.83 -16.73 -1.31
C ILE A 243 29.25 -15.65 -0.33
N THR A 244 30.50 -15.76 0.16
CA THR A 244 31.14 -14.70 0.94
C THR A 244 31.53 -13.54 0.02
N GLY A 245 31.70 -12.33 0.56
CA GLY A 245 32.03 -11.12 -0.20
C GLY A 245 33.32 -11.19 -1.04
N ASP A 246 34.15 -12.24 -0.84
CA ASP A 246 35.33 -12.54 -1.65
C ASP A 246 35.04 -13.47 -2.84
N GLY A 247 33.77 -13.84 -3.08
CA GLY A 247 33.35 -14.72 -4.17
C GLY A 247 33.60 -16.19 -3.92
N THR A 248 34.02 -16.59 -2.69
CA THR A 248 34.29 -17.98 -2.34
C THR A 248 33.00 -18.68 -1.91
N SER A 249 32.56 -19.70 -2.64
CA SER A 249 31.43 -20.55 -2.28
C SER A 249 31.80 -21.53 -1.20
N ILE A 250 31.22 -21.43 -0.01
CA ILE A 250 31.36 -22.42 1.05
C ILE A 250 30.26 -23.46 0.86
N LYS A 251 30.63 -24.63 0.33
CA LYS A 251 29.73 -25.80 0.34
C LYS A 251 29.62 -26.30 1.77
N SER A 252 28.41 -26.23 2.34
CA SER A 252 28.07 -26.94 3.57
C SER A 252 28.30 -28.44 3.35
N LYS A 253 28.96 -29.05 4.29
CA LYS A 253 29.29 -30.50 4.31
C LYS A 253 28.14 -31.29 4.90
#